data_02b1975e10a8a98c7f9b587e0de93772
#
_entry.id   02b1975e10a8a98c7f9b587e0de93772
#
_cell.length_a   1.000
_cell.length_b   1.000
_cell.length_c   1.000
_cell.angle_alpha   90.00
_cell.angle_beta   90.00
_cell.angle_gamma   90.00
#
_symmetry.space_group_name_H-M   'P 1'
#
loop_
_entity.id
_entity.type
_entity.pdbx_description
1 polymer ?
#
loop_
_entity_poly.entity_id
_entity_poly.type
_entity_poly.pdbx_seq_one_letter_code
_entity_poly.pdbx_strand_id
1 'polypeptide(L)'
;MHKGKNYKQALERFDREHLYSPSEAVDLVKEMSSAKFDETVELAVRLGVDPRKADQIVRGTLSLPSGTGKTARVVAFAAGEAAAAARAAGADVVGADDLVSKVEGGFLDFDVAIATPDLMGQVGKLGRILGPRGLMPNPKTGTVTTDVGKAVTEFKGGRVEYRTDKVGNVHVGVGKVSFDRAKLLANVHAVVEELVRAKPAAAKGKYLKAVTLSSTMGPGVRIDPLHARETEEELAAASA
;
A
#
# COMPACT_ATOMS: atom_id res chain seq x y z
N MET A 1 5.66 -2.27 -27.54
CA MET A 1 6.73 -1.98 -26.55
C MET A 1 7.72 -3.15 -26.56
N HIS A 2 9.02 -2.90 -26.70
CA HIS A 2 10.02 -3.98 -26.80
C HIS A 2 10.33 -4.52 -25.40
N LYS A 3 9.97 -5.77 -25.10
CA LYS A 3 10.24 -6.42 -23.80
C LYS A 3 11.69 -6.88 -23.73
N GLY A 4 12.36 -6.63 -22.61
CA GLY A 4 13.73 -7.08 -22.36
C GLY A 4 13.85 -8.62 -22.31
N LYS A 5 15.08 -9.14 -22.43
CA LYS A 5 15.35 -10.60 -22.44
C LYS A 5 14.84 -11.28 -21.16
N ASN A 6 15.19 -10.76 -19.99
CA ASN A 6 14.78 -11.34 -18.69
C ASN A 6 13.25 -11.39 -18.54
N TYR A 7 12.55 -10.31 -18.97
CA TYR A 7 11.10 -10.28 -18.93
C TYR A 7 10.45 -11.32 -19.86
N LYS A 8 11.04 -11.57 -21.03
CA LYS A 8 10.57 -12.62 -21.95
C LYS A 8 10.75 -14.02 -21.34
N GLN A 9 11.93 -14.29 -20.77
CA GLN A 9 12.21 -15.55 -20.08
C GLN A 9 11.26 -15.78 -18.89
N ALA A 10 10.94 -14.73 -18.12
CA ALA A 10 9.96 -14.83 -17.05
C ALA A 10 8.55 -15.17 -17.56
N LEU A 11 8.15 -14.63 -18.72
CA LEU A 11 6.85 -14.94 -19.34
C LEU A 11 6.71 -16.38 -19.83
N GLU A 12 7.80 -17.06 -20.14
CA GLU A 12 7.84 -18.45 -20.57
C GLU A 12 7.64 -19.45 -19.42
N ARG A 13 7.76 -19.00 -18.16
CA ARG A 13 7.69 -19.83 -16.96
C ARG A 13 6.28 -20.06 -16.42
N PHE A 14 5.30 -19.29 -16.88
CA PHE A 14 3.92 -19.41 -16.42
C PHE A 14 2.91 -19.04 -17.51
N ASP A 15 1.69 -19.54 -17.39
CA ASP A 15 0.59 -19.16 -18.27
C ASP A 15 -0.08 -17.88 -17.75
N ARG A 16 -0.16 -16.86 -18.59
CA ARG A 16 -0.76 -15.56 -18.26
C ARG A 16 -2.28 -15.59 -18.16
N GLU A 17 -2.92 -16.56 -18.80
CA GLU A 17 -4.39 -16.70 -18.78
C GLU A 17 -4.86 -17.56 -17.61
N HIS A 18 -3.98 -18.38 -17.05
CA HIS A 18 -4.27 -19.19 -15.87
C HIS A 18 -4.47 -18.31 -14.62
N LEU A 19 -5.42 -18.72 -13.78
CA LEU A 19 -5.67 -18.12 -12.47
C LEU A 19 -5.02 -19.01 -11.41
N TYR A 20 -4.02 -18.46 -10.74
CA TYR A 20 -3.22 -19.15 -9.74
C TYR A 20 -3.80 -18.98 -8.33
N SER A 21 -3.51 -19.91 -7.45
CA SER A 21 -3.71 -19.70 -6.01
C SER A 21 -2.77 -18.60 -5.47
N PRO A 22 -3.08 -17.97 -4.34
CA PRO A 22 -2.19 -16.97 -3.73
C PRO A 22 -0.78 -17.51 -3.47
N SER A 23 -0.68 -18.76 -3.04
CA SER A 23 0.57 -19.45 -2.74
C SER A 23 1.44 -19.66 -3.97
N GLU A 24 0.87 -20.22 -5.04
CA GLU A 24 1.57 -20.41 -6.32
C GLU A 24 2.00 -19.07 -6.94
N ALA A 25 1.15 -18.04 -6.83
CA ALA A 25 1.47 -16.71 -7.35
C ALA A 25 2.67 -16.08 -6.61
N VAL A 26 2.76 -16.25 -5.29
CA VAL A 26 3.91 -15.79 -4.49
C VAL A 26 5.18 -16.53 -4.90
N ASP A 27 5.13 -17.85 -5.04
CA ASP A 27 6.27 -18.67 -5.45
C ASP A 27 6.77 -18.26 -6.84
N LEU A 28 5.87 -18.14 -7.81
CA LEU A 28 6.20 -17.70 -9.17
C LEU A 28 6.82 -16.30 -9.21
N VAL A 29 6.27 -15.33 -8.46
CA VAL A 29 6.82 -13.97 -8.41
C VAL A 29 8.21 -13.95 -7.80
N LYS A 30 8.47 -14.74 -6.76
CA LYS A 30 9.81 -14.86 -6.15
C LYS A 30 10.80 -15.50 -7.11
N GLU A 31 10.42 -16.59 -7.80
CA GLU A 31 11.27 -17.30 -8.75
C GLU A 31 11.62 -16.46 -9.99
N MET A 32 10.67 -15.64 -10.46
CA MET A 32 10.85 -14.78 -11.63
C MET A 32 11.61 -13.49 -11.35
N SER A 33 11.87 -13.15 -10.09
CA SER A 33 12.63 -11.95 -9.75
C SER A 33 14.07 -12.06 -10.27
N SER A 34 14.52 -11.05 -11.00
CA SER A 34 15.81 -11.08 -11.69
C SER A 34 16.66 -9.82 -11.51
N ALA A 35 16.16 -8.84 -10.76
CA ALA A 35 16.89 -7.60 -10.51
C ALA A 35 18.04 -7.79 -9.51
N LYS A 36 19.04 -6.90 -9.59
CA LYS A 36 20.19 -6.91 -8.67
C LYS A 36 19.89 -6.26 -7.31
N PHE A 37 18.69 -5.74 -7.14
CA PHE A 37 18.21 -5.14 -5.89
C PHE A 37 17.03 -5.95 -5.35
N ASP A 38 16.71 -5.77 -4.07
CA ASP A 38 15.56 -6.42 -3.45
C ASP A 38 14.26 -5.79 -3.96
N GLU A 39 13.62 -6.49 -4.91
CA GLU A 39 12.40 -6.03 -5.57
C GLU A 39 11.25 -5.93 -4.58
N THR A 40 10.37 -4.96 -4.79
CA THR A 40 9.11 -4.87 -4.05
C THR A 40 8.07 -5.77 -4.71
N VAL A 41 7.36 -6.54 -3.90
CA VAL A 41 6.19 -7.29 -4.33
C VAL A 41 4.96 -6.40 -4.16
N GLU A 42 4.19 -6.24 -5.23
CA GLU A 42 3.04 -5.36 -5.30
C GLU A 42 1.78 -6.15 -5.68
N LEU A 43 0.69 -5.89 -4.97
CA LEU A 43 -0.62 -6.42 -5.25
C LEU A 43 -1.47 -5.37 -5.94
N ALA A 44 -1.94 -5.67 -7.15
CA ALA A 44 -2.88 -4.85 -7.90
C ALA A 44 -4.25 -5.52 -7.90
N VAL A 45 -5.26 -4.84 -7.38
CA VAL A 45 -6.63 -5.36 -7.29
C VAL A 45 -7.58 -4.46 -8.07
N ARG A 46 -8.27 -5.02 -9.06
CA ARG A 46 -9.33 -4.32 -9.77
C ARG A 46 -10.66 -4.53 -9.06
N LEU A 47 -11.22 -3.43 -8.59
CA LEU A 47 -12.50 -3.42 -7.89
C LEU A 47 -13.68 -3.16 -8.85
N GLY A 48 -14.84 -3.67 -8.48
CA GLY A 48 -16.11 -3.44 -9.18
C GLY A 48 -16.80 -2.14 -8.71
N VAL A 49 -16.05 -1.03 -8.70
CA VAL A 49 -16.53 0.30 -8.28
C VAL A 49 -16.41 1.30 -9.43
N ASP A 50 -17.21 2.37 -9.37
CA ASP A 50 -17.08 3.52 -10.25
C ASP A 50 -16.38 4.67 -9.49
N PRO A 51 -15.08 4.91 -9.72
CA PRO A 51 -14.32 5.92 -8.98
C PRO A 51 -14.72 7.37 -9.31
N ARG A 52 -15.61 7.58 -10.28
CA ARG A 52 -16.20 8.90 -10.58
C ARG A 52 -17.21 9.30 -9.53
N LYS A 53 -17.78 8.33 -8.82
CA LYS A 53 -18.76 8.55 -7.75
C LYS A 53 -18.05 8.60 -6.41
N ALA A 54 -18.22 9.69 -5.67
CA ALA A 54 -17.56 9.93 -4.40
C ALA A 54 -17.89 8.87 -3.32
N ASP A 55 -19.06 8.26 -3.38
CA ASP A 55 -19.55 7.20 -2.51
C ASP A 55 -18.97 5.82 -2.83
N GLN A 56 -18.32 5.67 -4.01
CA GLN A 56 -17.70 4.43 -4.44
C GLN A 56 -16.17 4.48 -4.40
N ILE A 57 -15.58 5.59 -4.00
CA ILE A 57 -14.14 5.70 -3.81
C ILE A 57 -13.72 4.89 -2.58
N VAL A 58 -12.94 3.84 -2.79
CA VAL A 58 -12.37 3.02 -1.72
C VAL A 58 -10.99 3.57 -1.36
N ARG A 59 -10.83 3.96 -0.10
CA ARG A 59 -9.56 4.43 0.46
C ARG A 59 -9.49 4.14 1.95
N GLY A 60 -8.31 3.84 2.43
CA GLY A 60 -8.09 3.55 3.84
C GLY A 60 -6.63 3.32 4.13
N THR A 61 -6.37 2.81 5.30
CA THR A 61 -5.05 2.36 5.74
C THR A 61 -5.14 0.97 6.34
N LEU A 62 -4.08 0.22 6.16
CA LEU A 62 -3.94 -1.14 6.63
C LEU A 62 -2.57 -1.31 7.28
N SER A 63 -2.51 -1.95 8.43
CA SER A 63 -1.25 -2.44 9.01
C SER A 63 -0.96 -3.83 8.49
N LEU A 64 0.16 -3.98 7.80
CA LEU A 64 0.61 -5.27 7.30
C LEU A 64 1.21 -6.10 8.45
N PRO A 65 0.78 -7.36 8.67
CA PRO A 65 1.26 -8.20 9.77
C PRO A 65 2.78 -8.36 9.77
N SER A 66 3.39 -8.48 8.60
CA SER A 66 4.85 -8.65 8.45
C SER A 66 5.57 -7.34 8.05
N GLY A 67 4.88 -6.20 8.08
CA GLY A 67 5.41 -4.93 7.59
C GLY A 67 5.63 -4.89 6.08
N THR A 68 6.22 -3.79 5.58
CA THR A 68 6.49 -3.59 4.15
C THR A 68 7.92 -3.98 3.73
N GLY A 69 8.81 -4.23 4.71
CA GLY A 69 10.25 -4.38 4.45
C GLY A 69 10.97 -3.08 4.09
N LYS A 70 10.29 -1.94 4.21
CA LYS A 70 10.84 -0.60 4.03
C LYS A 70 10.58 0.22 5.27
N THR A 71 11.60 0.85 5.82
CA THR A 71 11.42 1.84 6.89
C THR A 71 10.88 3.13 6.27
N ALA A 72 9.62 3.45 6.55
CA ALA A 72 9.00 4.68 6.06
C ALA A 72 9.66 5.89 6.73
N ARG A 73 9.99 6.90 5.92
CA ARG A 73 10.44 8.22 6.42
C ARG A 73 9.20 9.03 6.74
N VAL A 74 9.01 9.30 8.03
CA VAL A 74 7.82 9.96 8.55
C VAL A 74 8.14 11.39 8.94
N VAL A 75 7.40 12.33 8.37
CA VAL A 75 7.42 13.75 8.74
C VAL A 75 6.19 14.07 9.58
N ALA A 76 6.38 14.77 10.69
CA ALA A 76 5.30 15.18 11.57
C ALA A 76 5.18 16.71 11.67
N PHE A 77 4.06 17.23 11.20
CA PHE A 77 3.66 18.63 11.44
C PHE A 77 2.98 18.70 12.80
N ALA A 78 3.77 19.04 13.82
CA ALA A 78 3.32 19.10 15.21
C ALA A 78 4.08 20.18 15.98
N ALA A 79 3.44 20.74 17.01
CA ALA A 79 4.03 21.71 17.91
C ALA A 79 3.90 21.26 19.36
N GLY A 80 4.69 21.85 20.27
CA GLY A 80 4.60 21.60 21.70
C GLY A 80 4.78 20.13 22.11
N GLU A 81 3.86 19.63 22.91
CA GLU A 81 3.88 18.26 23.44
C GLU A 81 3.74 17.20 22.36
N ALA A 82 2.89 17.44 21.35
CA ALA A 82 2.72 16.54 20.21
C ALA A 82 4.02 16.40 19.39
N ALA A 83 4.82 17.45 19.27
CA ALA A 83 6.13 17.40 18.63
C ALA A 83 7.13 16.57 19.43
N ALA A 84 7.11 16.67 20.77
CA ALA A 84 7.93 15.84 21.64
C ALA A 84 7.55 14.36 21.52
N ALA A 85 6.25 14.04 21.52
CA ALA A 85 5.74 12.69 21.33
C ALA A 85 6.13 12.11 19.96
N ALA A 86 6.04 12.91 18.89
CA ALA A 86 6.46 12.50 17.55
C ALA A 86 7.96 12.15 17.49
N ARG A 87 8.82 12.96 18.12
CA ARG A 87 10.27 12.68 18.19
C ARG A 87 10.56 11.43 18.99
N ALA A 88 9.91 11.25 20.14
CA ALA A 88 10.05 10.05 20.98
C ALA A 88 9.62 8.77 20.24
N ALA A 89 8.58 8.85 19.40
CA ALA A 89 8.12 7.77 18.55
C ALA A 89 9.01 7.52 17.30
N GLY A 90 10.04 8.34 17.11
CA GLY A 90 11.03 8.16 16.05
C GLY A 90 10.67 8.81 14.70
N ALA A 91 9.86 9.86 14.66
CA ALA A 91 9.66 10.62 13.42
C ALA A 91 10.98 11.21 12.92
N ASP A 92 11.20 11.15 11.60
CA ASP A 92 12.49 11.55 10.99
C ASP A 92 12.65 13.06 10.98
N VAL A 93 11.57 13.81 10.73
CA VAL A 93 11.55 15.27 10.80
C VAL A 93 10.28 15.71 11.50
N VAL A 94 10.41 16.60 12.48
CA VAL A 94 9.30 17.15 13.24
C VAL A 94 9.43 18.67 13.27
N GLY A 95 8.38 19.38 12.90
CA GLY A 95 8.34 20.84 12.91
C GLY A 95 6.94 21.40 12.73
N ALA A 96 6.82 22.70 12.78
CA ALA A 96 5.60 23.45 12.53
C ALA A 96 5.80 24.36 11.30
N ASP A 97 5.84 25.68 11.47
CA ASP A 97 6.00 26.65 10.39
C ASP A 97 7.35 26.54 9.66
N ASP A 98 8.39 26.19 10.40
CA ASP A 98 9.73 25.93 9.86
C ASP A 98 9.71 24.76 8.87
N LEU A 99 8.95 23.70 9.17
CA LEU A 99 8.80 22.55 8.30
C LEU A 99 7.91 22.86 7.09
N VAL A 100 6.84 23.65 7.27
CA VAL A 100 6.02 24.12 6.15
C VAL A 100 6.89 24.89 5.16
N SER A 101 7.71 25.81 5.63
CA SER A 101 8.63 26.60 4.78
C SER A 101 9.66 25.73 4.07
N LYS A 102 10.20 24.68 4.72
CA LYS A 102 11.10 23.71 4.08
C LYS A 102 10.42 22.95 2.95
N VAL A 103 9.18 22.50 3.15
CA VAL A 103 8.40 21.78 2.13
C VAL A 103 8.04 22.72 0.96
N GLU A 104 7.69 23.98 1.22
CA GLU A 104 7.52 25.01 0.19
C GLU A 104 8.81 25.23 -0.61
N GLY A 105 9.96 25.17 0.06
CA GLY A 105 11.30 25.24 -0.57
C GLY A 105 11.71 23.98 -1.34
N GLY A 106 10.84 22.94 -1.41
CA GLY A 106 11.09 21.74 -2.20
C GLY A 106 11.57 20.51 -1.41
N PHE A 107 11.58 20.55 -0.09
CA PHE A 107 11.89 19.37 0.73
C PHE A 107 10.73 18.36 0.63
N LEU A 108 10.95 17.24 -0.05
CA LEU A 108 9.95 16.18 -0.30
C LEU A 108 10.52 14.79 -0.06
N ASP A 109 11.63 14.72 0.69
CA ASP A 109 12.34 13.46 0.96
C ASP A 109 11.72 12.72 2.17
N PHE A 110 10.43 12.37 2.04
CA PHE A 110 9.68 11.60 3.01
C PHE A 110 8.58 10.77 2.32
N ASP A 111 8.13 9.72 2.99
CA ASP A 111 7.14 8.79 2.46
C ASP A 111 5.74 9.02 3.06
N VAL A 112 5.67 9.54 4.29
CA VAL A 112 4.42 9.81 5.01
C VAL A 112 4.50 11.16 5.72
N ALA A 113 3.42 11.94 5.63
CA ALA A 113 3.24 13.17 6.39
C ALA A 113 2.08 13.02 7.38
N ILE A 114 2.36 13.26 8.66
CA ILE A 114 1.37 13.26 9.74
C ILE A 114 1.21 14.70 10.21
N ALA A 115 0.00 15.13 10.54
CA ALA A 115 -0.27 16.47 11.03
C ALA A 115 -1.25 16.47 12.21
N THR A 116 -1.04 17.41 13.15
CA THR A 116 -2.08 17.72 14.12
C THR A 116 -3.21 18.53 13.45
N PRO A 117 -4.47 18.40 13.91
CA PRO A 117 -5.60 19.15 13.34
C PRO A 117 -5.35 20.67 13.34
N ASP A 118 -4.69 21.20 14.38
CA ASP A 118 -4.43 22.63 14.55
C ASP A 118 -3.54 23.21 13.45
N LEU A 119 -2.55 22.43 12.98
CA LEU A 119 -1.62 22.85 11.92
C LEU A 119 -2.14 22.61 10.51
N MET A 120 -3.31 21.95 10.36
CA MET A 120 -3.88 21.66 9.04
C MET A 120 -4.20 22.91 8.23
N GLY A 121 -4.48 24.05 8.87
CA GLY A 121 -4.66 25.34 8.19
C GLY A 121 -3.41 25.80 7.44
N GLN A 122 -2.23 25.56 8.00
CA GLN A 122 -0.93 25.87 7.39
C GLN A 122 -0.51 24.80 6.39
N VAL A 123 -0.61 23.52 6.76
CA VAL A 123 -0.33 22.38 5.88
C VAL A 123 -1.22 22.38 4.64
N GLY A 124 -2.43 22.91 4.75
CA GLY A 124 -3.37 23.11 3.63
C GLY A 124 -2.79 23.94 2.48
N LYS A 125 -1.91 24.90 2.76
CA LYS A 125 -1.20 25.70 1.74
C LYS A 125 -0.29 24.84 0.86
N LEU A 126 0.24 23.76 1.43
CA LEU A 126 1.09 22.77 0.73
C LEU A 126 0.29 21.82 -0.18
N GLY A 127 -1.04 21.93 -0.22
CA GLY A 127 -1.91 21.03 -0.99
C GLY A 127 -1.57 20.95 -2.47
N ARG A 128 -1.07 22.03 -3.09
CA ARG A 128 -0.61 22.05 -4.49
C ARG A 128 0.66 21.23 -4.71
N ILE A 129 1.49 21.06 -3.69
CA ILE A 129 2.77 20.34 -3.73
C ILE A 129 2.57 18.88 -3.29
N LEU A 130 1.92 18.66 -2.14
CA LEU A 130 1.74 17.35 -1.53
C LEU A 130 0.59 16.56 -2.17
N GLY A 131 -0.48 17.23 -2.63
CA GLY A 131 -1.67 16.59 -3.18
C GLY A 131 -1.39 15.70 -4.40
N PRO A 132 -0.73 16.21 -5.47
CA PRO A 132 -0.41 15.40 -6.66
C PRO A 132 0.51 14.21 -6.37
N ARG A 133 1.29 14.27 -5.28
CA ARG A 133 2.21 13.20 -4.84
C ARG A 133 1.59 12.21 -3.87
N GLY A 134 0.34 12.43 -3.44
CA GLY A 134 -0.33 11.57 -2.46
C GLY A 134 0.20 11.72 -1.03
N LEU A 135 1.01 12.75 -0.74
CA LEU A 135 1.64 12.98 0.57
C LEU A 135 0.82 13.91 1.49
N MET A 136 -0.36 14.36 1.04
CA MET A 136 -1.19 15.28 1.81
C MET A 136 -1.86 14.56 2.99
N PRO A 137 -1.66 15.02 4.25
CA PRO A 137 -2.32 14.44 5.41
C PRO A 137 -3.85 14.47 5.28
N ASN A 138 -4.51 13.38 5.72
CA ASN A 138 -5.96 13.24 5.61
C ASN A 138 -6.54 12.56 6.86
N PRO A 139 -7.64 13.10 7.44
CA PRO A 139 -8.31 12.46 8.59
C PRO A 139 -8.79 11.03 8.31
N LYS A 140 -9.24 10.76 7.07
CA LYS A 140 -9.76 9.42 6.69
C LYS A 140 -8.69 8.33 6.62
N THR A 141 -7.42 8.72 6.47
CA THR A 141 -6.28 7.79 6.49
C THR A 141 -5.56 7.79 7.84
N GLY A 142 -6.10 8.51 8.82
CA GLY A 142 -5.51 8.61 10.15
C GLY A 142 -4.16 9.34 10.21
N THR A 143 -3.79 10.06 9.15
CA THR A 143 -2.59 10.90 9.10
C THR A 143 -2.82 12.30 9.67
N VAL A 144 -4.07 12.66 9.96
CA VAL A 144 -4.43 13.84 10.77
C VAL A 144 -4.99 13.34 12.09
N THR A 145 -4.23 13.51 13.17
CA THR A 145 -4.58 13.00 14.50
C THR A 145 -3.95 13.86 15.59
N THR A 146 -4.57 13.84 16.77
CA THR A 146 -4.01 14.43 17.99
C THR A 146 -2.94 13.54 18.61
N ASP A 147 -3.04 12.21 18.44
CA ASP A 147 -2.06 11.24 18.93
C ASP A 147 -1.01 10.95 17.83
N VAL A 148 -0.10 11.92 17.66
CA VAL A 148 0.95 11.84 16.61
C VAL A 148 1.94 10.72 16.92
N GLY A 149 2.27 10.47 18.20
CA GLY A 149 3.23 9.44 18.60
C GLY A 149 2.79 8.05 18.17
N LYS A 150 1.53 7.69 18.44
CA LYS A 150 0.94 6.41 18.02
C LYS A 150 0.93 6.29 16.49
N ALA A 151 0.50 7.34 15.79
CA ALA A 151 0.48 7.34 14.32
C ALA A 151 1.87 7.11 13.73
N VAL A 152 2.91 7.79 14.23
CA VAL A 152 4.30 7.59 13.79
C VAL A 152 4.73 6.13 13.98
N THR A 153 4.46 5.54 15.15
CA THR A 153 4.80 4.14 15.43
C THR A 153 4.10 3.17 14.48
N GLU A 154 2.81 3.40 14.20
CA GLU A 154 2.03 2.56 13.27
C GLU A 154 2.56 2.65 11.83
N PHE A 155 2.85 3.84 11.31
CA PHE A 155 3.39 4.00 9.96
C PHE A 155 4.79 3.42 9.82
N LYS A 156 5.65 3.56 10.84
CA LYS A 156 6.96 2.89 10.87
C LYS A 156 6.85 1.38 11.03
N GLY A 157 5.78 0.89 11.68
CA GLY A 157 5.46 -0.53 11.84
C GLY A 157 4.92 -1.22 10.58
N GLY A 158 4.76 -0.49 9.46
CA GLY A 158 4.29 -1.07 8.19
C GLY A 158 2.83 -0.79 7.87
N ARG A 159 2.26 0.29 8.43
CA ARG A 159 0.96 0.79 7.99
C ARG A 159 1.08 1.39 6.61
N VAL A 160 0.25 0.93 5.68
CA VAL A 160 0.19 1.39 4.28
C VAL A 160 -1.14 2.06 4.00
N GLU A 161 -1.12 3.08 3.17
CA GLU A 161 -2.32 3.72 2.64
C GLU A 161 -2.69 3.08 1.30
N TYR A 162 -3.98 2.88 1.07
CA TYR A 162 -4.51 2.44 -0.21
C TYR A 162 -5.63 3.36 -0.70
N ARG A 163 -5.69 3.53 -2.01
CA ARG A 163 -6.71 4.33 -2.67
C ARG A 163 -6.99 3.79 -4.07
N THR A 164 -8.27 3.80 -4.47
CA THR A 164 -8.64 3.51 -5.85
C THR A 164 -8.13 4.57 -6.82
N ASP A 165 -7.58 4.12 -7.94
CA ASP A 165 -7.23 4.97 -9.07
C ASP A 165 -8.47 5.38 -9.90
N LYS A 166 -8.26 6.11 -11.01
CA LYS A 166 -9.34 6.59 -11.89
C LYS A 166 -10.06 5.46 -12.64
N VAL A 167 -9.54 4.23 -12.62
CA VAL A 167 -10.08 3.06 -13.33
C VAL A 167 -10.67 2.04 -12.35
N GLY A 168 -10.54 2.27 -11.05
CA GLY A 168 -11.03 1.40 -9.98
C GLY A 168 -10.04 0.32 -9.56
N ASN A 169 -8.73 0.51 -9.82
CA ASN A 169 -7.69 -0.36 -9.29
C ASN A 169 -7.16 0.19 -7.97
N VAL A 170 -6.70 -0.71 -7.12
CA VAL A 170 -5.93 -0.43 -5.89
C VAL A 170 -4.58 -1.09 -6.05
N HIS A 171 -3.51 -0.36 -5.75
CA HIS A 171 -2.13 -0.83 -5.76
C HIS A 171 -1.56 -0.75 -4.35
N VAL A 172 -1.02 -1.86 -3.84
CA VAL A 172 -0.45 -1.94 -2.48
C VAL A 172 0.83 -2.75 -2.52
N GLY A 173 1.92 -2.18 -2.01
CA GLY A 173 3.15 -2.94 -1.77
C GLY A 173 2.97 -3.88 -0.57
N VAL A 174 3.11 -5.19 -0.80
CA VAL A 174 2.89 -6.22 0.22
C VAL A 174 4.18 -6.74 0.86
N GLY A 175 5.33 -6.32 0.37
CA GLY A 175 6.62 -6.69 0.95
C GLY A 175 7.76 -6.68 -0.04
N LYS A 176 8.84 -7.35 0.32
CA LYS A 176 10.03 -7.53 -0.51
C LYS A 176 10.16 -8.97 -0.96
N VAL A 177 10.82 -9.20 -2.10
CA VAL A 177 11.11 -10.55 -2.60
C VAL A 177 11.94 -11.36 -1.61
N SER A 178 12.79 -10.69 -0.81
CA SER A 178 13.56 -11.29 0.27
C SER A 178 12.71 -11.85 1.43
N PHE A 179 11.43 -11.46 1.52
CA PHE A 179 10.54 -12.00 2.57
C PHE A 179 10.29 -13.48 2.37
N ASP A 180 10.09 -14.19 3.49
CA ASP A 180 9.60 -15.56 3.45
C ASP A 180 8.22 -15.63 2.80
N ARG A 181 7.93 -16.76 2.15
CA ARG A 181 6.64 -17.04 1.53
C ARG A 181 5.46 -16.79 2.47
N ALA A 182 5.53 -17.32 3.70
CA ALA A 182 4.49 -17.14 4.71
C ALA A 182 4.20 -15.68 5.05
N LYS A 183 5.26 -14.84 5.13
CA LYS A 183 5.11 -13.40 5.37
C LYS A 183 4.42 -12.66 4.24
N LEU A 184 4.75 -12.99 2.99
CA LEU A 184 4.10 -12.41 1.81
C LEU A 184 2.64 -12.84 1.71
N LEU A 185 2.33 -14.12 1.95
CA LEU A 185 0.96 -14.64 1.97
C LEU A 185 0.11 -13.96 3.04
N ALA A 186 0.62 -13.84 4.27
CA ALA A 186 -0.07 -13.15 5.35
C ALA A 186 -0.39 -11.69 4.99
N ASN A 187 0.55 -11.00 4.33
CA ASN A 187 0.34 -9.62 3.88
C ASN A 187 -0.67 -9.54 2.72
N VAL A 188 -0.60 -10.44 1.73
CA VAL A 188 -1.56 -10.51 0.61
C VAL A 188 -2.97 -10.75 1.15
N HIS A 189 -3.13 -11.72 2.05
CA HIS A 189 -4.40 -12.05 2.67
C HIS A 189 -4.97 -10.84 3.44
N ALA A 190 -4.16 -10.18 4.27
CA ALA A 190 -4.58 -9.00 5.03
C ALA A 190 -5.07 -7.86 4.11
N VAL A 191 -4.40 -7.64 2.95
CA VAL A 191 -4.83 -6.62 1.98
C VAL A 191 -6.16 -7.00 1.35
N VAL A 192 -6.33 -8.24 0.91
CA VAL A 192 -7.56 -8.70 0.26
C VAL A 192 -8.74 -8.64 1.24
N GLU A 193 -8.54 -9.09 2.47
CA GLU A 193 -9.55 -9.05 3.52
C GLU A 193 -9.99 -7.61 3.84
N GLU A 194 -9.02 -6.70 4.00
CA GLU A 194 -9.32 -5.29 4.25
C GLU A 194 -10.11 -4.66 3.09
N LEU A 195 -9.73 -4.94 1.84
CA LEU A 195 -10.45 -4.43 0.68
C LEU A 195 -11.89 -4.94 0.63
N VAL A 196 -12.13 -6.20 0.99
CA VAL A 196 -13.49 -6.76 1.06
C VAL A 196 -14.28 -6.13 2.20
N ARG A 197 -13.66 -5.89 3.36
CA ARG A 197 -14.28 -5.18 4.49
C ARG A 197 -14.65 -3.74 4.13
N ALA A 198 -13.81 -3.07 3.36
CA ALA A 198 -14.01 -1.69 2.90
C ALA A 198 -14.99 -1.55 1.72
N LYS A 199 -15.68 -2.64 1.32
CA LYS A 199 -16.64 -2.62 0.21
C LYS A 199 -17.74 -1.58 0.46
N PRO A 200 -17.91 -0.57 -0.44
CA PRO A 200 -18.99 0.39 -0.33
C PRO A 200 -20.36 -0.27 -0.52
N ALA A 201 -21.37 0.15 0.24
CA ALA A 201 -22.74 -0.35 0.08
C ALA A 201 -23.31 -0.10 -1.33
N ALA A 202 -22.86 0.97 -1.99
CA ALA A 202 -23.24 1.32 -3.35
C ALA A 202 -22.62 0.41 -4.43
N ALA A 203 -21.58 -0.40 -4.10
CA ALA A 203 -20.96 -1.32 -5.04
C ALA A 203 -21.80 -2.58 -5.23
N LYS A 204 -22.39 -2.73 -6.43
CA LYS A 204 -23.24 -3.87 -6.80
C LYS A 204 -22.43 -4.89 -7.63
N GLY A 205 -22.81 -6.15 -7.54
CA GLY A 205 -22.21 -7.25 -8.32
C GLY A 205 -20.85 -7.72 -7.83
N LYS A 206 -20.04 -8.27 -8.75
CA LYS A 206 -18.69 -8.82 -8.45
C LYS A 206 -17.75 -7.68 -8.04
N TYR A 207 -17.33 -7.67 -6.77
CA TYR A 207 -16.52 -6.61 -6.19
C TYR A 207 -15.02 -6.76 -6.52
N LEU A 208 -14.45 -7.95 -6.27
CA LEU A 208 -13.10 -8.28 -6.72
C LEU A 208 -13.18 -8.79 -8.17
N LYS A 209 -12.76 -7.97 -9.13
CA LYS A 209 -12.81 -8.34 -10.57
C LYS A 209 -11.56 -9.07 -11.02
N ALA A 210 -10.41 -8.60 -10.59
CA ALA A 210 -9.12 -9.22 -10.87
C ALA A 210 -8.15 -8.92 -9.72
N VAL A 211 -7.29 -9.87 -9.42
CA VAL A 211 -6.21 -9.76 -8.44
C VAL A 211 -4.93 -10.17 -9.15
N THR A 212 -3.87 -9.39 -9.04
CA THR A 212 -2.60 -9.64 -9.72
C THR A 212 -1.45 -9.32 -8.79
N LEU A 213 -0.51 -10.23 -8.67
CA LEU A 213 0.72 -10.06 -7.91
C LEU A 213 1.89 -9.88 -8.88
N SER A 214 2.80 -8.95 -8.58
CA SER A 214 3.99 -8.70 -9.42
C SER A 214 5.18 -8.25 -8.58
N SER A 215 6.39 -8.54 -9.04
CA SER A 215 7.58 -7.85 -8.53
C SER A 215 7.87 -6.60 -9.36
N THR A 216 8.76 -5.72 -8.87
CA THR A 216 9.06 -4.42 -9.49
C THR A 216 9.42 -4.54 -10.98
N MET A 217 10.19 -5.56 -11.36
CA MET A 217 10.64 -5.76 -12.76
C MET A 217 10.02 -7.00 -13.41
N GLY A 218 9.23 -7.77 -12.66
CA GLY A 218 8.61 -9.01 -13.12
C GLY A 218 7.28 -8.81 -13.83
N PRO A 219 6.78 -9.86 -14.50
CA PRO A 219 5.43 -9.88 -15.02
C PRO A 219 4.39 -10.04 -13.91
N GLY A 220 3.14 -9.62 -14.18
CA GLY A 220 2.02 -9.82 -13.27
C GLY A 220 1.47 -11.24 -13.38
N VAL A 221 1.36 -11.92 -12.24
CA VAL A 221 0.73 -13.23 -12.08
C VAL A 221 -0.70 -13.04 -11.58
N ARG A 222 -1.67 -13.61 -12.27
CA ARG A 222 -3.08 -13.48 -11.90
C ARG A 222 -3.45 -14.46 -10.80
N ILE A 223 -4.11 -13.95 -9.76
CA ILE A 223 -4.66 -14.75 -8.67
C ILE A 223 -6.17 -14.90 -8.90
N ASP A 224 -6.72 -16.09 -8.61
CA ASP A 224 -8.16 -16.29 -8.67
C ASP A 224 -8.86 -15.40 -7.61
N PRO A 225 -9.73 -14.47 -8.02
CA PRO A 225 -10.43 -13.60 -7.08
C PRO A 225 -11.40 -14.34 -6.15
N LEU A 226 -11.82 -15.58 -6.48
CA LEU A 226 -12.69 -16.39 -5.64
C LEU A 226 -11.92 -16.95 -4.45
N HIS A 227 -10.70 -17.43 -4.70
CA HIS A 227 -9.83 -18.07 -3.70
C HIS A 227 -8.80 -17.11 -3.09
N ALA A 228 -8.78 -15.83 -3.52
CA ALA A 228 -7.82 -14.84 -3.04
C ALA A 228 -7.88 -14.53 -1.54
N ARG A 229 -8.95 -14.94 -0.85
CA ARG A 229 -9.18 -14.79 0.59
C ARG A 229 -8.85 -16.04 1.39
N GLU A 230 -8.72 -17.18 0.73
CA GLU A 230 -8.52 -18.46 1.40
C GLU A 230 -7.07 -18.60 1.88
N THR A 231 -6.92 -19.13 3.08
CA THR A 231 -5.62 -19.50 3.62
C THR A 231 -5.14 -20.79 2.97
N GLU A 232 -3.84 -21.10 3.08
CA GLU A 232 -3.31 -22.37 2.55
C GLU A 232 -4.01 -23.58 3.16
N GLU A 233 -4.39 -23.52 4.44
CA GLU A 233 -5.10 -24.61 5.12
C GLU A 233 -6.50 -24.81 4.57
N GLU A 234 -7.23 -23.72 4.28
CA GLU A 234 -8.56 -23.78 3.66
C GLU A 234 -8.51 -24.28 2.21
N LEU A 235 -7.50 -23.84 1.42
CA LEU A 235 -7.29 -24.33 0.06
C LEU A 235 -6.94 -25.82 0.04
N ALA A 236 -6.11 -26.29 0.96
CA ALA A 236 -5.78 -27.71 1.10
C ALA A 236 -7.00 -28.55 1.50
N ALA A 237 -7.84 -28.03 2.41
CA ALA A 237 -9.07 -28.71 2.83
C ALA A 237 -10.15 -28.77 1.72
N ALA A 238 -10.21 -27.79 0.84
CA ALA A 238 -11.16 -27.76 -0.28
C ALA A 238 -10.76 -28.68 -1.46
N SER A 239 -9.49 -29.07 -1.53
CA SER A 239 -8.93 -29.94 -2.57
C SER A 239 -8.85 -31.43 -2.15
N ALA A 240 -9.17 -31.77 -0.91
CA ALA A 240 -9.20 -33.14 -0.34
C ALA A 240 -10.62 -33.70 -0.34
#